data_5ca5a72df156923e14f39d8e0675b9a2
#
_entry.id   5ca5a72df156923e14f39d8e0675b9a2
#
_cell.length_a   1.000
_cell.length_b   1.000
_cell.length_c   1.000
_cell.angle_alpha   90.00
_cell.angle_beta   90.00
_cell.angle_gamma   90.00
#
_symmetry.space_group_name_H-M   'P 1'
#
loop_
_entity.id
_entity.type
_entity.pdbx_description
1 polymer ?
#
loop_
_entity_poly.entity_id
_entity_poly.type
_entity_poly.pdbx_seq_one_letter_code
_entity_poly.pdbx_strand_id
1 'polypeptide(L)'
;MRPLSFLALAFSPLLLAGCASAPNDPTLTLQTSKTPAEYAECVVPKLQGSALNPTVSQTQRSYRIVVPSKIAADNVLEAYKAGNGGKVFIYDRHLLASNLLPSNFERAAQECI
;
A
#
# COMPACT_ATOMS: atom_id res chain seq x y z
N MET A 1 -4.70 -21.38 51.87
CA MET A 1 -4.60 -21.10 51.54
C MET A 1 -4.63 -20.49 50.72
N ARG A 2 -4.71 -20.05 50.27
CA ARG A 2 -4.85 -19.45 49.62
C ARG A 2 -4.41 -19.15 48.53
N PRO A 3 -4.04 -19.36 48.00
CA PRO A 3 -3.41 -19.12 46.88
C PRO A 3 -4.15 -18.92 45.74
N LEU A 4 -5.09 -18.75 45.66
CA LEU A 4 -5.83 -18.61 44.59
C LEU A 4 -5.82 -17.44 43.88
N SER A 5 -5.34 -16.49 44.34
CA SER A 5 -5.57 -15.32 43.71
C SER A 5 -4.84 -15.09 42.51
N PHE A 6 -3.96 -15.82 42.19
CA PHE A 6 -3.30 -15.36 41.13
C PHE A 6 -3.81 -15.69 39.88
N LEU A 7 -4.69 -16.35 39.74
CA LEU A 7 -5.13 -16.64 38.49
C LEU A 7 -5.59 -15.59 37.68
N ALA A 8 -6.07 -14.65 38.12
CA ALA A 8 -6.72 -13.71 37.32
C ALA A 8 -5.92 -12.91 36.44
N LEU A 9 -4.73 -12.85 36.58
CA LEU A 9 -4.09 -11.97 35.78
C LEU A 9 -3.72 -12.40 34.51
N ALA A 10 -3.82 -13.51 34.26
CA ALA A 10 -3.34 -13.93 33.11
C ALA A 10 -3.80 -13.41 31.85
N PHE A 11 -4.96 -13.08 31.70
CA PHE A 11 -5.36 -12.73 30.43
C PHE A 11 -5.44 -11.39 30.03
N SER A 12 -5.23 -10.54 30.80
CA SER A 12 -5.39 -9.22 30.39
C SER A 12 -4.59 -8.83 29.18
N PRO A 13 -3.45 -9.19 29.01
CA PRO A 13 -2.66 -8.63 27.95
C PRO A 13 -3.06 -9.05 26.57
N LEU A 14 -3.76 -10.04 26.47
CA LEU A 14 -4.11 -10.42 25.22
C LEU A 14 -4.88 -9.50 24.42
N LEU A 15 -5.63 -8.77 25.01
CA LEU A 15 -6.46 -7.92 24.29
C LEU A 15 -5.78 -6.93 23.47
N LEU A 16 -4.71 -6.51 23.88
CA LEU A 16 -4.12 -5.46 23.17
C LEU A 16 -3.65 -5.82 21.86
N ALA A 17 -3.23 -6.97 21.71
CA ALA A 17 -2.69 -7.29 20.50
C ALA A 17 -3.61 -7.15 19.37
N GLY A 18 -4.76 -7.39 19.56
CA GLY A 18 -5.61 -7.39 18.46
C GLY A 18 -5.90 -6.10 17.85
N CYS A 19 -5.81 -5.08 18.57
CA CYS A 19 -6.21 -3.91 18.01
C CYS A 19 -5.21 -3.28 17.24
N ALA A 20 -4.11 -3.59 17.41
CA ALA A 20 -3.23 -2.78 16.89
C ALA A 20 -3.05 -2.78 15.56
N SER A 21 -3.41 -3.48 14.89
CA SER A 21 -3.12 -3.32 13.74
C SER A 21 -3.71 -3.52 12.78
N ALA A 22 -3.80 -3.47 12.00
CA ALA A 22 -4.48 -3.67 10.99
C ALA A 22 -4.02 -2.89 9.91
N PRO A 23 -2.96 -2.93 9.43
CA PRO A 23 -2.60 -2.17 8.31
C PRO A 23 -3.41 -2.69 7.18
N ASN A 24 -3.72 -1.89 6.28
CA ASN A 24 -4.48 -2.28 5.15
C ASN A 24 -3.67 -3.19 4.28
N ASP A 25 -4.29 -4.18 3.75
CA ASP A 25 -3.63 -5.03 2.80
C ASP A 25 -3.60 -4.37 1.45
N PRO A 26 -2.58 -4.58 0.66
CA PRO A 26 -2.58 -4.05 -0.69
C PRO A 26 -3.71 -4.65 -1.52
N THR A 27 -4.26 -3.84 -2.38
CA THR A 27 -5.27 -4.30 -3.29
C THR A 27 -4.65 -5.19 -4.35
N LEU A 28 -3.43 -4.92 -4.69
CA LEU A 28 -2.75 -5.67 -5.73
C LEU A 28 -1.25 -5.66 -5.43
N THR A 29 -0.59 -6.75 -5.71
CA THR A 29 0.87 -6.84 -5.58
C THR A 29 1.44 -7.28 -6.91
N LEU A 30 2.41 -6.53 -7.41
CA LEU A 30 3.01 -6.81 -8.70
C LEU A 30 4.51 -7.00 -8.55
N GLN A 31 5.09 -7.74 -9.47
CA GLN A 31 6.53 -7.89 -9.52
C GLN A 31 7.03 -7.28 -10.81
N THR A 32 8.19 -6.69 -10.79
CA THR A 32 8.75 -6.04 -11.95
C THR A 32 10.25 -6.29 -12.00
N SER A 33 10.82 -6.29 -13.20
CA SER A 33 12.25 -6.38 -13.34
C SER A 33 12.91 -5.02 -13.20
N LYS A 34 12.14 -3.96 -13.06
CA LYS A 34 12.68 -2.62 -12.91
C LYS A 34 13.07 -2.35 -11.48
N THR A 35 14.04 -1.48 -11.29
CA THR A 35 14.34 -0.99 -9.96
C THR A 35 13.21 -0.06 -9.52
N PRO A 36 13.08 0.24 -8.24
CA PRO A 36 12.06 1.18 -7.81
C PRO A 36 12.17 2.54 -8.48
N ALA A 37 13.37 3.01 -8.72
CA ALA A 37 13.57 4.29 -9.39
C ALA A 37 13.08 4.23 -10.83
N GLU A 38 13.42 3.18 -11.54
CA GLU A 38 12.97 3.02 -12.91
C GLU A 38 11.46 2.89 -12.99
N TYR A 39 10.89 2.19 -12.03
CA TYR A 39 9.45 2.02 -12.01
C TYR A 39 8.77 3.38 -11.77
N ALA A 40 9.29 4.16 -10.83
CA ALA A 40 8.73 5.47 -10.54
C ALA A 40 8.82 6.38 -11.75
N GLU A 41 9.92 6.31 -12.48
CA GLU A 41 10.09 7.12 -13.68
C GLU A 41 9.08 6.78 -14.76
N CYS A 42 8.58 5.58 -14.76
CA CYS A 42 7.56 5.18 -15.71
C CYS A 42 6.18 5.59 -15.24
N VAL A 43 5.87 5.31 -13.98
CA VAL A 43 4.51 5.44 -13.51
C VAL A 43 4.11 6.89 -13.22
N VAL A 44 5.00 7.71 -12.74
CA VAL A 44 4.65 9.08 -12.37
C VAL A 44 4.16 9.89 -13.57
N PRO A 45 4.85 9.89 -14.71
CA PRO A 45 4.32 10.61 -15.86
C PRO A 45 2.97 10.08 -16.34
N LYS A 46 2.75 8.78 -16.21
CA LYS A 46 1.47 8.22 -16.63
C LYS A 46 0.34 8.70 -15.72
N LEU A 47 0.60 8.81 -14.45
CA LEU A 47 -0.38 9.32 -13.53
C LEU A 47 -0.66 10.79 -13.81
N GLN A 48 0.36 11.55 -14.06
CA GLN A 48 0.19 12.95 -14.42
C GLN A 48 -0.59 13.11 -15.71
N GLY A 49 -0.33 12.26 -16.67
CA GLY A 49 -1.04 12.30 -17.92
C GLY A 49 -2.51 11.94 -17.80
N SER A 50 -2.88 11.25 -16.75
CA SER A 50 -4.27 10.93 -16.48
C SER A 50 -4.92 11.97 -15.57
N ALA A 51 -4.32 13.11 -15.43
CA ALA A 51 -4.85 14.19 -14.61
C ALA A 51 -4.88 13.87 -13.12
N LEU A 52 -4.04 12.97 -12.70
CA LEU A 52 -3.87 12.69 -11.30
C LEU A 52 -2.66 13.49 -10.80
N ASN A 53 -2.64 13.78 -9.53
CA ASN A 53 -1.57 14.60 -8.99
C ASN A 53 -0.73 13.80 -8.01
N PRO A 54 0.20 13.01 -8.51
CA PRO A 54 0.98 12.16 -7.60
C PRO A 54 1.99 12.96 -6.81
N THR A 55 2.17 12.56 -5.57
CA THR A 55 3.22 13.07 -4.72
C THR A 55 4.19 11.93 -4.46
N VAL A 56 5.46 12.15 -4.64
CA VAL A 56 6.45 11.10 -4.54
C VAL A 56 7.34 11.33 -3.33
N SER A 57 7.50 10.30 -2.53
CA SER A 57 8.49 10.33 -1.45
C SER A 57 9.41 9.14 -1.63
N GLN A 58 10.65 9.32 -1.29
CA GLN A 58 11.64 8.29 -1.48
C GLN A 58 12.30 7.95 -0.15
N THR A 59 12.46 6.67 0.10
CA THR A 59 13.27 6.22 1.22
C THR A 59 14.48 5.53 0.64
N GLN A 60 15.29 4.93 1.46
CA GLN A 60 16.47 4.25 0.97
C GLN A 60 16.14 3.05 0.12
N ARG A 61 15.01 2.44 0.32
CA ARG A 61 14.68 1.22 -0.36
C ARG A 61 13.40 1.26 -1.13
N SER A 62 12.69 2.34 -1.09
CA SER A 62 11.39 2.37 -1.72
C SER A 62 11.01 3.76 -2.22
N TYR A 63 10.04 3.76 -3.11
CA TYR A 63 9.38 4.96 -3.54
C TYR A 63 7.92 4.84 -3.17
N ARG A 64 7.36 5.87 -2.57
CA ARG A 64 5.97 5.88 -2.22
C ARG A 64 5.29 6.96 -3.02
N ILE A 65 4.28 6.61 -3.76
CA ILE A 65 3.56 7.52 -4.64
C ILE A 65 2.13 7.61 -4.16
N VAL A 66 1.69 8.80 -3.82
CA VAL A 66 0.37 9.01 -3.26
C VAL A 66 -0.42 9.87 -4.22
N VAL A 67 -1.61 9.41 -4.57
CA VAL A 67 -2.52 10.15 -5.40
C VAL A 67 -3.70 10.55 -4.54
N PRO A 68 -3.85 11.83 -4.24
CA PRO A 68 -4.92 12.26 -3.35
C PRO A 68 -6.28 12.11 -3.99
N SER A 69 -7.26 11.89 -3.18
CA SER A 69 -8.63 11.80 -3.63
C SER A 69 -9.46 12.81 -2.88
N LYS A 70 -10.45 13.38 -3.53
CA LYS A 70 -11.29 14.35 -2.89
C LYS A 70 -12.48 13.72 -2.20
N ILE A 71 -12.78 12.49 -2.51
CA ILE A 71 -13.97 11.89 -1.95
C ILE A 71 -13.71 10.58 -1.25
N ALA A 72 -12.52 10.11 -1.23
CA ALA A 72 -12.19 8.85 -0.60
C ALA A 72 -10.79 8.93 -0.06
N ALA A 73 -10.31 7.85 0.49
CA ALA A 73 -8.92 7.81 0.95
C ALA A 73 -7.99 7.90 -0.24
N ASP A 74 -6.80 8.34 -0.01
CA ASP A 74 -5.81 8.47 -1.08
C ASP A 74 -5.42 7.11 -1.62
N ASN A 75 -5.07 7.07 -2.88
CA ASN A 75 -4.51 5.86 -3.48
C ASN A 75 -3.00 5.89 -3.30
N VAL A 76 -2.43 4.78 -2.96
CA VAL A 76 -1.02 4.70 -2.64
C VAL A 76 -0.36 3.57 -3.41
N LEU A 77 0.84 3.82 -3.90
CA LEU A 77 1.63 2.83 -4.55
C LEU A 77 3.01 2.85 -3.91
N GLU A 78 3.51 1.70 -3.53
CA GLU A 78 4.85 1.60 -2.95
C GLU A 78 5.68 0.63 -3.75
N ALA A 79 6.81 1.08 -4.25
CA ALA A 79 7.73 0.24 -5.00
C ALA A 79 8.98 -0.01 -4.17
N TYR A 80 9.26 -1.28 -3.91
CA TYR A 80 10.39 -1.68 -3.10
C TYR A 80 11.38 -2.49 -3.91
N LYS A 81 12.63 -2.40 -3.56
CA LYS A 81 13.62 -3.22 -4.19
C LYS A 81 13.44 -4.67 -3.75
N ALA A 82 13.47 -5.59 -4.67
CA ALA A 82 13.32 -7.00 -4.35
C ALA A 82 14.10 -7.83 -5.35
N GLY A 83 15.06 -8.58 -4.86
CA GLY A 83 15.86 -9.43 -5.72
C GLY A 83 16.46 -8.67 -6.87
N ASN A 84 16.17 -9.11 -8.07
CA ASN A 84 16.71 -8.48 -9.25
C ASN A 84 15.86 -7.37 -9.80
N GLY A 85 14.86 -6.97 -9.13
CA GLY A 85 13.98 -5.92 -9.64
C GLY A 85 13.25 -5.27 -8.52
N GLY A 86 11.93 -5.26 -8.58
CA GLY A 86 11.12 -4.60 -7.58
C GLY A 86 9.81 -5.30 -7.32
N LYS A 87 9.22 -4.95 -6.21
CA LYS A 87 7.90 -5.42 -5.86
C LYS A 87 7.04 -4.18 -5.62
N VAL A 88 5.87 -4.15 -6.20
CA VAL A 88 5.00 -2.99 -6.15
C VAL A 88 3.74 -3.36 -5.43
N PHE A 89 3.42 -2.59 -4.38
CA PHE A 89 2.19 -2.77 -3.62
C PHE A 89 1.26 -1.63 -3.96
N ILE A 90 0.05 -1.95 -4.33
CA ILE A 90 -0.95 -0.98 -4.73
C ILE A 90 -2.10 -0.97 -3.75
N TYR A 91 -2.44 0.20 -3.24
CA TYR A 91 -3.54 0.37 -2.32
C TYR A 91 -4.53 1.30 -3.01
N ASP A 92 -5.46 0.69 -3.71
CA ASP A 92 -6.42 1.45 -4.50
C ASP A 92 -7.71 1.56 -3.70
N ARG A 93 -8.14 2.78 -3.43
CA ARG A 93 -9.27 3.00 -2.57
C ARG A 93 -10.48 3.51 -3.31
N HIS A 94 -10.69 3.07 -4.50
CA HIS A 94 -11.83 3.52 -5.26
C HIS A 94 -13.13 3.03 -4.64
N LEU A 95 -14.23 3.66 -5.01
CA LEU A 95 -15.51 3.30 -4.46
C LEU A 95 -16.01 2.03 -5.08
N LEU A 96 -16.96 1.44 -4.41
CA LEU A 96 -17.45 0.17 -4.81
C LEU A 96 -17.92 0.04 -6.21
N ALA A 97 -18.49 1.04 -6.70
CA ALA A 97 -19.08 0.94 -7.99
C ALA A 97 -18.08 0.76 -9.11
N SER A 98 -16.87 0.99 -8.86
CA SER A 98 -15.90 0.93 -9.90
C SER A 98 -15.15 -0.35 -9.96
N ASN A 99 -15.62 -1.37 -9.35
CA ASN A 99 -14.87 -2.57 -9.28
C ASN A 99 -14.73 -3.33 -10.57
N LEU A 100 -15.55 -3.05 -11.54
CA LEU A 100 -15.50 -3.83 -12.75
C LEU A 100 -14.37 -3.46 -13.68
N LEU A 101 -13.85 -2.27 -13.56
CA LEU A 101 -12.78 -1.84 -14.42
C LEU A 101 -11.64 -1.30 -13.59
N PRO A 102 -10.42 -1.50 -14.00
CA PRO A 102 -9.31 -0.94 -13.25
C PRO A 102 -9.33 0.56 -13.34
N SER A 103 -8.96 1.21 -12.27
CA SER A 103 -8.86 2.65 -12.28
C SER A 103 -7.67 3.09 -13.13
N ASN A 104 -7.62 4.36 -13.46
CA ASN A 104 -6.45 4.90 -14.17
C ASN A 104 -5.19 4.72 -13.34
N PHE A 105 -5.33 4.79 -12.03
CA PHE A 105 -4.21 4.57 -11.14
C PHE A 105 -3.69 3.15 -11.27
N GLU A 106 -4.56 2.18 -11.21
CA GLU A 106 -4.17 0.80 -11.28
C GLU A 106 -3.63 0.45 -12.65
N ARG A 107 -4.23 1.01 -13.70
CA ARG A 107 -3.78 0.77 -15.03
C ARG A 107 -2.36 1.29 -15.25
N ALA A 108 -2.08 2.50 -14.79
CA ALA A 108 -0.75 3.06 -14.91
C ALA A 108 0.27 2.17 -14.18
N ALA A 109 -0.12 1.70 -13.01
CA ALA A 109 0.76 0.84 -12.24
C ALA A 109 1.10 -0.44 -13.00
N GLN A 110 0.13 -1.01 -13.65
CA GLN A 110 0.35 -2.27 -14.36
C GLN A 110 1.12 -2.08 -15.66
N GLU A 111 0.97 -0.97 -16.28
CA GLU A 111 1.66 -0.73 -17.54
C GLU A 111 3.15 -0.50 -17.38
N CYS A 112 3.61 -0.27 -16.20
CA CYS A 112 5.01 0.02 -15.95
C CYS A 112 5.83 -1.13 -15.37
N ILE A 113 5.25 -2.28 -15.18
CA ILE A 113 6.03 -3.39 -14.64
C ILE A 113 6.91 -4.07 -15.66
#